data_10890f323b3b0ed7925da092c3b59342
#
_entry.id   10890f323b3b0ed7925da092c3b59342
#
_cell.length_a   1.000
_cell.length_b   1.000
_cell.length_c   1.000
_cell.angle_alpha   90.00
_cell.angle_beta   90.00
_cell.angle_gamma   90.00
#
_symmetry.space_group_name_H-M   'P 1'
#
loop_
_entity.id
_entity.type
_entity.pdbx_description
1 polymer ?
#
loop_
_entity_poly.entity_id
_entity_poly.type
_entity_poly.pdbx_seq_one_letter_code
_entity_poly.pdbx_strand_id
1 'polypeptide(L)'
;MAASSPQARIVAPQLGLAASCRAVLDALPSWFGIPESNDEYVSFVQTHPTWSAVDDKGAVIGVLAPMRHAASAEIYLIAVLPEWHRHGVGRSLVAAFEAAAAADGARLQEVKTLGPSHPDEGYARTRSFYEALGYAPLEEFHDLWPDNPALIMVKPVLVATGEAA
;
A
#
# COMPACT_ATOMS: atom_id res chain seq x y z
N MET A 1 26.96 1.04 -23.52
CA MET A 1 26.54 1.88 -22.38
C MET A 1 25.32 1.19 -21.76
N ALA A 2 25.46 0.66 -20.55
CA ALA A 2 24.33 0.07 -19.83
C ALA A 2 23.39 1.21 -19.46
N ALA A 3 22.14 1.14 -19.92
CA ALA A 3 21.12 2.05 -19.46
C ALA A 3 20.97 1.81 -17.94
N SER A 4 21.25 2.85 -17.16
CA SER A 4 21.02 2.81 -15.71
C SER A 4 19.55 2.48 -15.48
N SER A 5 19.26 1.42 -14.74
CA SER A 5 17.89 1.09 -14.37
C SER A 5 17.28 2.33 -13.68
N PRO A 6 16.03 2.66 -14.01
CA PRO A 6 15.39 3.82 -13.37
C PRO A 6 15.37 3.61 -11.85
N GLN A 7 15.88 4.59 -11.12
CA GLN A 7 15.94 4.54 -9.66
C GLN A 7 14.75 5.30 -9.08
N ALA A 8 14.03 4.62 -8.20
CA ALA A 8 12.98 5.23 -7.40
C ALA A 8 13.52 5.56 -6.00
N ARG A 9 13.09 6.70 -5.45
CA ARG A 9 13.42 7.11 -4.08
C ARG A 9 12.13 7.26 -3.28
N ILE A 10 12.12 6.70 -2.07
CA ILE A 10 11.00 6.85 -1.14
C ILE A 10 11.15 8.17 -0.39
N VAL A 11 10.09 8.95 -0.39
CA VAL A 11 9.98 10.23 0.32
C VAL A 11 9.19 10.00 1.61
N ALA A 12 9.68 10.60 2.70
CA ALA A 12 9.02 10.56 4.01
C ALA A 12 7.57 11.05 3.91
N PRO A 13 6.68 10.62 4.83
CA PRO A 13 5.28 10.98 4.79
C PRO A 13 5.05 12.49 4.77
N GLN A 14 4.20 12.95 3.88
CA GLN A 14 3.81 14.36 3.75
C GLN A 14 2.32 14.48 3.45
N LEU A 15 1.79 15.67 3.71
CA LEU A 15 0.40 16.05 3.39
C LEU A 15 0.32 16.59 1.95
N GLY A 16 -0.91 16.73 1.45
CA GLY A 16 -1.16 17.48 0.21
C GLY A 16 -0.86 16.72 -1.07
N LEU A 17 -0.85 15.38 -1.05
CA LEU A 17 -0.55 14.54 -2.22
C LEU A 17 -1.78 14.22 -3.08
N ALA A 18 -2.91 14.91 -2.92
CA ALA A 18 -4.16 14.62 -3.63
C ALA A 18 -3.99 14.58 -5.16
N ALA A 19 -3.34 15.58 -5.75
CA ALA A 19 -3.15 15.65 -7.21
C ALA A 19 -2.25 14.52 -7.72
N SER A 20 -1.16 14.23 -7.02
CA SER A 20 -0.25 13.12 -7.37
C SER A 20 -0.93 11.76 -7.20
N CYS A 21 -1.67 11.59 -6.12
CA CYS A 21 -2.46 10.38 -5.89
C CYS A 21 -3.47 10.16 -7.01
N ARG A 22 -4.26 11.19 -7.37
CA ARG A 22 -5.21 11.12 -8.49
C ARG A 22 -4.54 10.63 -9.77
N ALA A 23 -3.41 11.24 -10.14
CA ALA A 23 -2.69 10.86 -11.34
C ALA A 23 -2.24 9.38 -11.34
N VAL A 24 -1.79 8.88 -10.20
CA VAL A 24 -1.40 7.46 -10.06
C VAL A 24 -2.62 6.55 -10.16
N LEU A 25 -3.74 6.86 -9.49
CA LEU A 25 -4.95 6.04 -9.54
C LEU A 25 -5.58 6.00 -10.94
N ASP A 26 -5.61 7.12 -11.64
CA ASP A 26 -6.15 7.22 -13.00
C ASP A 26 -5.33 6.38 -14.02
N ALA A 27 -4.07 6.13 -13.74
CA ALA A 27 -3.21 5.24 -14.54
C ALA A 27 -3.45 3.74 -14.24
N LEU A 28 -4.29 3.40 -13.26
CA LEU A 28 -4.52 2.04 -12.77
C LEU A 28 -6.02 1.65 -12.80
N PRO A 29 -6.73 1.82 -13.92
CA PRO A 29 -8.19 1.62 -13.96
C PRO A 29 -8.61 0.17 -13.65
N SER A 30 -7.75 -0.81 -13.85
CA SER A 30 -8.03 -2.21 -13.54
C SER A 30 -8.07 -2.50 -12.03
N TRP A 31 -7.42 -1.67 -11.20
CA TRP A 31 -7.44 -1.80 -9.74
C TRP A 31 -8.32 -0.76 -9.07
N PHE A 32 -8.39 0.44 -9.64
CA PHE A 32 -9.06 1.60 -9.09
C PHE A 32 -10.18 2.07 -10.04
N GLY A 33 -11.09 1.16 -10.36
CA GLY A 33 -12.19 1.40 -11.31
C GLY A 33 -13.46 1.98 -10.71
N ILE A 34 -13.50 2.26 -9.40
CA ILE A 34 -14.67 2.82 -8.70
C ILE A 34 -14.39 4.30 -8.40
N PRO A 35 -15.02 5.25 -9.12
CA PRO A 35 -14.74 6.68 -8.99
C PRO A 35 -14.93 7.20 -7.56
N GLU A 36 -15.99 6.78 -6.87
CA GLU A 36 -16.32 7.22 -5.52
C GLU A 36 -15.22 6.79 -4.52
N SER A 37 -14.70 5.56 -4.64
CA SER A 37 -13.60 5.08 -3.82
C SER A 37 -12.30 5.85 -4.10
N ASN A 38 -12.05 6.18 -5.37
CA ASN A 38 -10.89 6.99 -5.73
C ASN A 38 -10.97 8.40 -5.14
N ASP A 39 -12.16 9.00 -5.11
CA ASP A 39 -12.38 10.31 -4.50
C ASP A 39 -12.12 10.27 -2.98
N GLU A 40 -12.52 9.19 -2.31
CA GLU A 40 -12.21 8.98 -0.89
C GLU A 40 -10.70 8.87 -0.65
N TYR A 41 -9.97 8.08 -1.44
CA TYR A 41 -8.51 7.96 -1.33
C TYR A 41 -7.82 9.31 -1.54
N VAL A 42 -8.20 10.04 -2.58
CA VAL A 42 -7.62 11.35 -2.90
C VAL A 42 -7.90 12.37 -1.78
N SER A 43 -9.11 12.37 -1.24
CA SER A 43 -9.47 13.21 -0.09
C SER A 43 -8.65 12.84 1.15
N PHE A 44 -8.46 11.54 1.40
CA PHE A 44 -7.70 11.05 2.54
C PHE A 44 -6.22 11.50 2.47
N VAL A 45 -5.55 11.30 1.35
CA VAL A 45 -4.13 11.67 1.20
C VAL A 45 -3.88 13.18 1.20
N GLN A 46 -4.91 14.00 0.99
CA GLN A 46 -4.80 15.46 1.13
C GLN A 46 -4.50 15.86 2.56
N THR A 47 -5.06 15.16 3.53
CA THR A 47 -5.04 15.53 4.95
C THR A 47 -4.30 14.55 5.85
N HIS A 48 -3.82 13.42 5.32
CA HIS A 48 -3.10 12.40 6.09
C HIS A 48 -1.68 12.20 5.55
N PRO A 49 -0.69 12.04 6.45
CA PRO A 49 0.69 11.79 6.04
C PRO A 49 0.79 10.53 5.17
N THR A 50 1.34 10.69 3.99
CA THR A 50 1.41 9.65 2.96
C THR A 50 2.82 9.57 2.40
N TRP A 51 3.40 8.37 2.31
CA TRP A 51 4.66 8.14 1.62
C TRP A 51 4.47 8.29 0.12
N SER A 52 5.47 8.82 -0.55
CA SER A 52 5.54 8.77 -2.01
C SER A 52 6.84 8.13 -2.47
N ALA A 53 6.79 7.50 -3.62
CA ALA A 53 7.95 7.13 -4.40
C ALA A 53 8.09 8.13 -5.55
N VAL A 54 9.30 8.63 -5.78
CA VAL A 54 9.59 9.58 -6.86
C VAL A 54 10.68 9.04 -7.77
N ASP A 55 10.61 9.40 -9.05
CA ASP A 55 11.65 9.11 -10.02
C ASP A 55 12.83 10.08 -9.93
N ASP A 56 13.82 9.93 -10.81
CA ASP A 56 15.01 10.78 -10.87
C ASP A 56 14.70 12.26 -11.16
N LYS A 57 13.52 12.54 -11.71
CA LYS A 57 13.05 13.90 -12.01
C LYS A 57 12.20 14.49 -10.89
N GLY A 58 11.93 13.71 -9.86
CA GLY A 58 11.08 14.10 -8.73
C GLY A 58 9.58 13.92 -8.99
N ALA A 59 9.18 13.28 -10.09
CA ALA A 59 7.78 12.96 -10.33
C ALA A 59 7.32 11.83 -9.43
N VAL A 60 6.10 11.94 -8.87
CA VAL A 60 5.51 10.89 -8.04
C VAL A 60 5.10 9.72 -8.92
N ILE A 61 5.64 8.54 -8.63
CA ILE A 61 5.41 7.29 -9.35
C ILE A 61 4.68 6.24 -8.51
N GLY A 62 4.47 6.52 -7.24
CA GLY A 62 3.72 5.66 -6.33
C GLY A 62 3.43 6.34 -5.01
N VAL A 63 2.40 5.87 -4.32
CA VAL A 63 1.97 6.37 -3.01
C VAL A 63 1.62 5.22 -2.08
N LEU A 64 1.81 5.43 -0.78
CA LEU A 64 1.29 4.56 0.28
C LEU A 64 0.74 5.43 1.41
N ALA A 65 -0.57 5.32 1.65
CA ALA A 65 -1.25 5.99 2.75
C ALA A 65 -1.55 4.99 3.87
N PRO A 66 -1.09 5.23 5.09
CA PRO A 66 -1.37 4.38 6.25
C PRO A 66 -2.64 4.82 6.98
N MET A 67 -3.25 3.89 7.69
CA MET A 67 -4.25 4.19 8.71
C MET A 67 -3.88 3.50 10.00
N ARG A 68 -4.00 4.19 11.14
CA ARG A 68 -3.68 3.64 12.46
C ARG A 68 -4.97 3.22 13.17
N HIS A 69 -4.98 1.98 13.64
CA HIS A 69 -6.02 1.43 14.54
C HIS A 69 -5.42 1.19 15.93
N ALA A 70 -6.22 0.72 16.88
CA ALA A 70 -5.77 0.56 18.27
C ALA A 70 -4.52 -0.33 18.41
N ALA A 71 -4.46 -1.46 17.72
CA ALA A 71 -3.36 -2.41 17.79
C ALA A 71 -2.64 -2.61 16.47
N SER A 72 -3.20 -2.15 15.35
CA SER A 72 -2.67 -2.39 14.00
C SER A 72 -2.38 -1.09 13.25
N ALA A 73 -1.48 -1.19 12.29
CA ALA A 73 -1.29 -0.21 11.23
C ALA A 73 -1.76 -0.84 9.91
N GLU A 74 -2.60 -0.13 9.19
CA GLU A 74 -3.18 -0.57 7.93
C GLU A 74 -2.50 0.11 6.76
N ILE A 75 -2.21 -0.65 5.71
CA ILE A 75 -1.97 -0.11 4.37
C ILE A 75 -3.35 0.25 3.80
N TYR A 76 -3.80 1.48 4.03
CA TYR A 76 -5.10 1.95 3.57
C TYR A 76 -5.15 2.09 2.05
N LEU A 77 -4.07 2.59 1.46
CA LEU A 77 -3.87 2.72 0.02
C LEU A 77 -2.43 2.43 -0.32
N ILE A 78 -2.20 1.63 -1.35
CA ILE A 78 -0.92 1.56 -2.06
C ILE A 78 -1.19 1.53 -3.56
N ALA A 79 -0.50 2.36 -4.30
CA ALA A 79 -0.60 2.42 -5.74
C ALA A 79 0.76 2.80 -6.34
N VAL A 80 1.14 2.14 -7.42
CA VAL A 80 2.40 2.38 -8.16
C VAL A 80 2.07 2.39 -9.63
N LEU A 81 2.59 3.36 -10.37
CA LEU A 81 2.40 3.46 -11.82
C LEU A 81 2.76 2.15 -12.53
N PRO A 82 2.01 1.73 -13.56
CA PRO A 82 2.20 0.43 -14.22
C PRO A 82 3.62 0.20 -14.74
N GLU A 83 4.26 1.22 -15.31
CA GLU A 83 5.62 1.15 -15.83
C GLU A 83 6.70 0.96 -14.75
N TRP A 84 6.33 1.17 -13.49
CA TRP A 84 7.18 0.95 -12.33
C TRP A 84 6.87 -0.34 -11.57
N HIS A 85 5.90 -1.12 -12.06
CA HIS A 85 5.64 -2.44 -11.49
C HIS A 85 6.87 -3.35 -11.66
N ARG A 86 7.11 -4.23 -10.68
CA ARG A 86 8.23 -5.19 -10.65
C ARG A 86 9.63 -4.55 -10.56
N HIS A 87 9.72 -3.24 -10.32
CA HIS A 87 10.98 -2.53 -10.05
C HIS A 87 11.26 -2.35 -8.52
N GLY A 88 10.51 -3.04 -7.68
CA GLY A 88 10.70 -2.99 -6.22
C GLY A 88 10.08 -1.79 -5.52
N VAL A 89 9.44 -0.88 -6.23
CA VAL A 89 8.85 0.36 -5.67
C VAL A 89 7.82 0.04 -4.59
N GLY A 90 6.87 -0.85 -4.87
CA GLY A 90 5.85 -1.26 -3.89
C GLY A 90 6.48 -1.90 -2.65
N ARG A 91 7.48 -2.76 -2.81
CA ARG A 91 8.23 -3.35 -1.69
C ARG A 91 8.91 -2.29 -0.83
N SER A 92 9.52 -1.29 -1.45
CA SER A 92 10.20 -0.21 -0.73
C SER A 92 9.22 0.69 0.03
N LEU A 93 8.05 0.98 -0.54
CA LEU A 93 6.98 1.70 0.15
C LEU A 93 6.47 0.93 1.36
N VAL A 94 6.22 -0.37 1.21
CA VAL A 94 5.77 -1.23 2.33
C VAL A 94 6.85 -1.33 3.40
N ALA A 95 8.13 -1.46 3.04
CA ALA A 95 9.22 -1.50 4.02
C ALA A 95 9.30 -0.21 4.86
N ALA A 96 9.11 0.96 4.24
CA ALA A 96 9.07 2.23 4.96
C ALA A 96 7.86 2.30 5.91
N PHE A 97 6.69 1.87 5.46
CA PHE A 97 5.48 1.75 6.29
C PHE A 97 5.70 0.81 7.47
N GLU A 98 6.25 -0.39 7.24
CA GLU A 98 6.48 -1.40 8.28
C GLU A 98 7.43 -0.89 9.38
N ALA A 99 8.50 -0.20 8.97
CA ALA A 99 9.45 0.39 9.93
C ALA A 99 8.78 1.47 10.79
N ALA A 100 7.94 2.31 10.21
CA ALA A 100 7.19 3.33 10.94
C ALA A 100 6.13 2.72 11.85
N ALA A 101 5.41 1.70 11.41
CA ALA A 101 4.43 0.98 12.21
C ALA A 101 5.06 0.33 13.45
N ALA A 102 6.24 -0.27 13.29
CA ALA A 102 6.99 -0.83 14.41
C ALA A 102 7.45 0.24 15.40
N ALA A 103 7.97 1.36 14.90
CA ALA A 103 8.39 2.49 15.74
C ALA A 103 7.23 3.14 16.50
N ASP A 104 6.02 3.14 15.93
CA ASP A 104 4.79 3.65 16.54
C ASP A 104 4.09 2.64 17.48
N GLY A 105 4.69 1.47 17.70
CA GLY A 105 4.19 0.47 18.64
C GLY A 105 2.99 -0.34 18.13
N ALA A 106 2.76 -0.40 16.82
CA ALA A 106 1.78 -1.31 16.25
C ALA A 106 2.21 -2.75 16.54
N ARG A 107 1.24 -3.62 16.84
CA ARG A 107 1.48 -5.06 17.05
C ARG A 107 1.21 -5.90 15.80
N LEU A 108 0.37 -5.38 14.93
CA LEU A 108 -0.02 -5.99 13.66
C LEU A 108 0.06 -4.96 12.55
N GLN A 109 0.36 -5.45 11.37
CA GLN A 109 0.19 -4.73 10.11
C GLN A 109 -0.92 -5.43 9.35
N GLU A 110 -1.77 -4.67 8.68
CA GLU A 110 -2.90 -5.22 7.93
C GLU A 110 -3.09 -4.52 6.59
N VAL A 111 -3.75 -5.21 5.70
CA VAL A 111 -4.22 -4.67 4.43
C VAL A 111 -5.55 -5.33 4.07
N LYS A 112 -6.44 -4.56 3.47
CA LYS A 112 -7.68 -5.05 2.87
C LYS A 112 -7.51 -5.05 1.36
N THR A 113 -7.79 -6.19 0.73
CA THR A 113 -7.69 -6.35 -0.72
C THR A 113 -8.88 -7.16 -1.24
N LEU A 114 -9.08 -7.17 -2.56
CA LEU A 114 -10.16 -7.96 -3.15
C LEU A 114 -9.95 -9.45 -2.87
N GLY A 115 -10.98 -10.07 -2.31
CA GLY A 115 -10.96 -11.48 -1.92
C GLY A 115 -10.93 -12.46 -3.10
N PRO A 116 -10.43 -13.68 -2.89
CA PRO A 116 -10.25 -14.67 -3.95
C PRO A 116 -11.56 -15.24 -4.50
N SER A 117 -12.69 -15.06 -3.82
CA SER A 117 -14.00 -15.45 -4.36
C SER A 117 -14.44 -14.58 -5.54
N HIS A 118 -13.81 -13.41 -5.74
CA HIS A 118 -13.95 -12.62 -6.96
C HIS A 118 -12.84 -13.00 -7.96
N PRO A 119 -13.18 -13.46 -9.17
CA PRO A 119 -12.20 -13.89 -10.15
C PRO A 119 -11.54 -12.70 -10.87
N ASP A 120 -10.46 -12.18 -10.31
CA ASP A 120 -9.67 -11.09 -10.87
C ASP A 120 -8.17 -11.41 -10.82
N GLU A 121 -7.54 -11.53 -11.98
CA GLU A 121 -6.12 -11.89 -12.08
C GLU A 121 -5.19 -10.78 -11.58
N GLY A 122 -5.58 -9.52 -11.72
CA GLY A 122 -4.82 -8.39 -11.20
C GLY A 122 -4.72 -8.43 -9.69
N TYR A 123 -5.86 -8.66 -9.03
CA TYR A 123 -5.90 -8.80 -7.57
C TYR A 123 -5.32 -10.13 -7.08
N ALA A 124 -5.34 -11.20 -7.87
CA ALA A 124 -4.58 -12.41 -7.54
C ALA A 124 -3.08 -12.12 -7.44
N ARG A 125 -2.53 -11.33 -8.37
CA ARG A 125 -1.13 -10.86 -8.30
C ARG A 125 -0.89 -9.94 -7.11
N THR A 126 -1.85 -9.08 -6.76
CA THR A 126 -1.78 -8.22 -5.58
C THR A 126 -1.72 -9.04 -4.29
N ARG A 127 -2.55 -10.07 -4.14
CA ARG A 127 -2.48 -10.98 -2.98
C ARG A 127 -1.13 -11.68 -2.91
N SER A 128 -0.63 -12.21 -4.02
CA SER A 128 0.70 -12.83 -4.08
C SER A 128 1.83 -11.86 -3.72
N PHE A 129 1.70 -10.57 -4.06
CA PHE A 129 2.63 -9.53 -3.63
C PHE A 129 2.67 -9.40 -2.10
N TYR A 130 1.52 -9.35 -1.44
CA TYR A 130 1.47 -9.28 0.02
C TYR A 130 1.97 -10.56 0.68
N GLU A 131 1.63 -11.72 0.15
CA GLU A 131 2.14 -13.02 0.65
C GLU A 131 3.67 -13.09 0.57
N ALA A 132 4.26 -12.60 -0.52
CA ALA A 132 5.71 -12.52 -0.67
C ALA A 132 6.39 -11.54 0.32
N LEU A 133 5.62 -10.61 0.90
CA LEU A 133 6.07 -9.70 1.96
C LEU A 133 5.82 -10.26 3.37
N GLY A 134 5.22 -11.46 3.49
CA GLY A 134 4.96 -12.12 4.76
C GLY A 134 3.58 -11.85 5.35
N TYR A 135 2.67 -11.21 4.60
CA TYR A 135 1.27 -11.10 5.02
C TYR A 135 0.56 -12.43 4.80
N ALA A 136 -0.24 -12.84 5.76
CA ALA A 136 -1.08 -14.04 5.68
C ALA A 136 -2.55 -13.65 5.55
N PRO A 137 -3.34 -14.38 4.74
CA PRO A 137 -4.78 -14.18 4.71
C PRO A 137 -5.38 -14.53 6.08
N LEU A 138 -6.20 -13.60 6.60
CA LEU A 138 -6.89 -13.79 7.87
C LEU A 138 -8.32 -14.28 7.63
N GLU A 139 -9.14 -13.50 6.94
CA GLU A 139 -10.54 -13.81 6.68
C GLU A 139 -11.05 -13.04 5.46
N GLU A 140 -11.92 -13.67 4.68
CA GLU A 140 -12.67 -13.04 3.59
C GLU A 140 -14.06 -12.65 4.07
N PHE A 141 -14.41 -11.38 3.93
CA PHE A 141 -15.70 -10.81 4.30
C PHE A 141 -16.53 -10.48 3.07
N HIS A 142 -17.80 -10.85 3.06
CA HIS A 142 -18.71 -10.61 1.95
C HIS A 142 -19.65 -9.41 2.15
N ASP A 143 -19.59 -8.79 3.32
CA ASP A 143 -20.44 -7.68 3.76
C ASP A 143 -19.65 -6.44 4.22
N LEU A 144 -18.30 -6.49 4.16
CA LEU A 144 -17.45 -5.37 4.53
C LEU A 144 -17.46 -4.26 3.46
N TRP A 145 -17.49 -4.63 2.20
CA TRP A 145 -17.66 -3.74 1.06
C TRP A 145 -18.99 -4.00 0.37
N PRO A 146 -19.66 -2.98 -0.20
CA PRO A 146 -21.00 -3.13 -0.74
C PRO A 146 -21.15 -4.21 -1.81
N ASP A 147 -20.20 -4.31 -2.74
CA ASP A 147 -20.34 -5.13 -3.95
C ASP A 147 -19.18 -6.12 -4.16
N ASN A 148 -18.21 -6.15 -3.28
CA ASN A 148 -17.00 -6.95 -3.46
C ASN A 148 -16.57 -7.66 -2.17
N PRO A 149 -16.08 -8.91 -2.27
CA PRO A 149 -15.49 -9.57 -1.12
C PRO A 149 -14.19 -8.90 -0.71
N ALA A 150 -14.02 -8.64 0.57
CA ALA A 150 -12.82 -8.07 1.15
C ALA A 150 -12.00 -9.14 1.87
N LEU A 151 -10.75 -9.35 1.47
CA LEU A 151 -9.81 -10.17 2.21
C LEU A 151 -8.98 -9.29 3.12
N ILE A 152 -8.99 -9.58 4.41
CA ILE A 152 -8.03 -9.00 5.34
C ILE A 152 -6.78 -9.88 5.38
N MET A 153 -5.62 -9.28 5.12
CA MET A 153 -4.33 -9.94 5.27
C MET A 153 -3.56 -9.27 6.40
N VAL A 154 -2.83 -10.03 7.19
CA VAL A 154 -2.13 -9.55 8.38
C VAL A 154 -0.70 -10.04 8.43
N LYS A 155 0.15 -9.23 9.07
CA LYS A 155 1.54 -9.56 9.38
C LYS A 155 1.86 -9.10 10.79
N PRO A 156 2.41 -9.94 11.67
CA PRO A 156 2.82 -9.49 13.00
C PRO A 156 4.00 -8.53 12.89
N VAL A 157 4.00 -7.50 13.72
CA VAL A 157 5.18 -6.65 13.90
C VAL A 157 6.17 -7.41 14.76
N LEU A 158 7.35 -7.68 14.22
CA LEU A 158 8.44 -8.30 14.97
C LEU A 158 9.05 -7.24 15.88
N VAL A 159 8.72 -7.30 17.16
CA VAL A 159 9.46 -6.53 18.18
C VAL A 159 10.80 -7.23 18.36
N ALA A 160 11.91 -6.52 18.20
CA ALA A 160 13.20 -7.03 18.62
C ALA A 160 13.09 -7.35 20.12
N THR A 161 13.13 -8.64 20.46
CA THR A 161 13.26 -9.07 21.85
C THR A 161 14.63 -8.57 22.32
N GLY A 162 14.64 -7.41 22.99
CA GLY A 162 15.79 -7.05 23.81
C GLY A 162 15.94 -8.16 24.84
N GLU A 163 17.07 -8.83 24.83
CA GLU A 163 17.47 -9.71 25.92
C GLU A 163 17.26 -8.94 27.22
N ALA A 164 16.30 -9.38 27.99
CA ALA A 164 16.21 -9.00 29.40
C ALA A 164 17.42 -9.63 30.08
N ALA A 165 18.39 -8.79 30.39
CA ALA A 165 19.49 -9.14 31.28
C ALA A 165 18.97 -9.25 32.71
#